data_b4077676c0f59f9838aae243cbd05ca8
#
_entry.id   b4077676c0f59f9838aae243cbd05ca8
#
_cell.length_a   1.000
_cell.length_b   1.000
_cell.length_c   1.000
_cell.angle_alpha   90.00
_cell.angle_beta   90.00
_cell.angle_gamma   90.00
#
_symmetry.space_group_name_H-M   'P 1'
#
loop_
_entity.id
_entity.type
_entity.pdbx_description
1 polymer ?
#
loop_
_entity_poly.entity_id
_entity_poly.type
_entity_poly.pdbx_seq_one_letter_code
_entity_poly.pdbx_strand_id
1 'polypeptide(L)'
;WTTMLTQLEIKAYQRDGYVIPTGFQLGDEELASLHSALDHVLADNPDILPDRLINAHLDGGKPYGIRGQRAFYDLARDPRILDMAEAVMGPNLVLLFSHLFCKPAFGARDVPWHQDGPFWPVTPLASVSVWVALDLVNAENGAMRVIPGSHHNYQPHHLVDRTDSALNREIDADDINDRDAVTIELAAGQVSLHDIGIVHGSAANRSVRRRAGL
;
A
#
# COMPACT_ATOMS: atom_id res chain seq x y z
N TRP A 1 -16.37 7.41 -21.81
CA TRP A 1 -16.14 6.95 -20.43
C TRP A 1 -15.24 7.97 -19.75
N THR A 2 -15.70 8.54 -18.66
CA THR A 2 -14.86 9.44 -17.84
C THR A 2 -14.01 8.53 -16.97
N THR A 3 -12.70 8.50 -17.18
CA THR A 3 -11.79 7.73 -16.32
C THR A 3 -11.73 8.34 -14.93
N MET A 4 -11.53 7.51 -13.90
CA MET A 4 -11.37 7.95 -12.51
C MET A 4 -10.10 8.81 -12.31
N LEU A 5 -9.09 8.64 -13.16
CA LEU A 5 -7.92 9.50 -13.23
C LEU A 5 -8.04 10.53 -14.36
N THR A 6 -7.76 11.77 -14.05
CA THR A 6 -7.60 12.81 -15.07
C THR A 6 -6.30 12.62 -15.86
N GLN A 7 -6.21 13.19 -17.05
CA GLN A 7 -4.96 13.17 -17.84
C GLN A 7 -3.78 13.83 -17.12
N LEU A 8 -4.03 14.79 -16.24
CA LEU A 8 -2.98 15.42 -15.41
C LEU A 8 -2.48 14.45 -14.34
N GLU A 9 -3.36 13.70 -13.71
CA GLU A 9 -3.02 12.69 -12.70
C GLU A 9 -2.24 11.51 -13.33
N ILE A 10 -2.63 11.05 -14.53
CA ILE A 10 -1.87 10.02 -15.26
C ILE A 10 -0.45 10.52 -15.58
N LYS A 11 -0.31 11.77 -16.06
CA LYS A 11 1.01 12.35 -16.32
C LYS A 11 1.83 12.54 -15.04
N ALA A 12 1.19 12.90 -13.92
CA ALA A 12 1.85 12.99 -12.62
C ALA A 12 2.38 11.62 -12.18
N TYR A 13 1.55 10.56 -12.30
CA TYR A 13 2.00 9.19 -12.03
C TYR A 13 3.20 8.79 -12.90
N GLN A 14 3.16 9.06 -14.20
CA GLN A 14 4.26 8.72 -15.11
C GLN A 14 5.56 9.46 -14.78
N ARG A 15 5.47 10.71 -14.32
CA ARG A 15 6.63 11.54 -13.97
C ARG A 15 7.18 11.20 -12.59
N ASP A 16 6.30 11.06 -11.60
CA ASP A 16 6.65 11.03 -10.18
C ASP A 16 6.63 9.59 -9.60
N GLY A 17 6.01 8.62 -10.31
CA GLY A 17 5.85 7.23 -9.87
C GLY A 17 4.73 7.02 -8.85
N TYR A 18 3.94 8.05 -8.55
CA TYR A 18 2.76 7.94 -7.68
C TYR A 18 1.72 9.01 -8.01
N VAL A 19 0.50 8.78 -7.54
CA VAL A 19 -0.58 9.76 -7.61
C VAL A 19 -1.59 9.53 -6.47
N ILE A 20 -2.20 10.61 -6.00
CA ILE A 20 -3.38 10.59 -5.11
C ILE A 20 -4.56 11.07 -5.95
N PRO A 21 -5.46 10.18 -6.39
CA PRO A 21 -6.61 10.57 -7.20
C PRO A 21 -7.56 11.50 -6.45
N THR A 22 -7.93 12.60 -7.07
CA THR A 22 -8.86 13.57 -6.48
C THR A 22 -10.33 13.16 -6.61
N GLY A 23 -10.63 12.27 -7.56
CA GLY A 23 -11.99 11.82 -7.90
C GLY A 23 -12.46 10.57 -7.15
N PHE A 24 -11.63 9.96 -6.29
CA PHE A 24 -11.98 8.72 -5.60
C PHE A 24 -12.14 8.92 -4.09
N GLN A 25 -13.26 8.40 -3.58
CA GLN A 25 -13.55 8.32 -2.15
C GLN A 25 -14.52 7.16 -1.89
N LEU A 26 -14.21 6.29 -0.94
CA LEU A 26 -15.16 5.31 -0.42
C LEU A 26 -16.23 6.02 0.43
N GLY A 27 -17.48 5.56 0.32
CA GLY A 27 -18.56 6.04 1.16
C GLY A 27 -18.46 5.49 2.59
N ASP A 28 -19.21 6.10 3.51
CA ASP A 28 -19.20 5.71 4.93
C ASP A 28 -19.64 4.27 5.17
N GLU A 29 -20.62 3.77 4.40
CA GLU A 29 -21.09 2.37 4.50
C GLU A 29 -20.04 1.38 3.98
N GLU A 30 -19.33 1.71 2.89
CA GLU A 30 -18.23 0.92 2.36
C GLU A 30 -17.10 0.83 3.39
N LEU A 31 -16.70 1.96 3.97
CA LEU A 31 -15.69 2.02 5.02
C LEU A 31 -16.09 1.23 6.27
N ALA A 32 -17.32 1.35 6.74
CA ALA A 32 -17.82 0.61 7.89
C ALA A 32 -17.76 -0.90 7.66
N SER A 33 -18.11 -1.36 6.44
CA SER A 33 -17.99 -2.76 6.05
C SER A 33 -16.55 -3.24 6.05
N LEU A 34 -15.62 -2.44 5.51
CA LEU A 34 -14.20 -2.77 5.48
C LEU A 34 -13.55 -2.75 6.87
N HIS A 35 -13.95 -1.85 7.76
CA HIS A 35 -13.52 -1.85 9.16
C HIS A 35 -13.99 -3.11 9.88
N SER A 36 -15.25 -3.52 9.70
CA SER A 36 -15.75 -4.79 10.25
C SER A 36 -14.95 -5.99 9.72
N ALA A 37 -14.66 -6.01 8.42
CA ALA A 37 -13.85 -7.06 7.82
C ALA A 37 -12.42 -7.06 8.38
N LEU A 38 -11.80 -5.89 8.58
CA LEU A 38 -10.47 -5.76 9.18
C LEU A 38 -10.44 -6.32 10.61
N ASP A 39 -11.46 -5.98 11.43
CA ASP A 39 -11.55 -6.47 12.81
C ASP A 39 -11.68 -8.00 12.84
N HIS A 40 -12.44 -8.60 11.93
CA HIS A 40 -12.50 -10.05 11.78
C HIS A 40 -11.16 -10.66 11.37
N VAL A 41 -10.47 -10.05 10.37
CA VAL A 41 -9.15 -10.57 9.96
C VAL A 41 -8.15 -10.51 11.11
N LEU A 42 -8.14 -9.44 11.90
CA LEU A 42 -7.25 -9.34 13.07
C LEU A 42 -7.59 -10.39 14.14
N ALA A 43 -8.88 -10.61 14.41
CA ALA A 43 -9.34 -11.58 15.39
C ALA A 43 -9.07 -13.04 14.96
N ASP A 44 -9.24 -13.35 13.67
CA ASP A 44 -9.08 -14.69 13.12
C ASP A 44 -7.60 -15.08 12.90
N ASN A 45 -6.67 -14.14 12.99
CA ASN A 45 -5.23 -14.35 12.76
C ASN A 45 -4.37 -13.79 13.92
N PRO A 46 -4.61 -14.17 15.18
CA PRO A 46 -3.95 -13.57 16.34
C PRO A 46 -2.44 -13.81 16.38
N ASP A 47 -1.95 -14.84 15.69
CA ASP A 47 -0.52 -15.20 15.62
C ASP A 47 0.22 -14.49 14.48
N ILE A 48 -0.47 -13.69 13.67
CA ILE A 48 0.11 -12.95 12.55
C ILE A 48 0.24 -11.49 12.95
N LEU A 49 1.42 -10.93 12.74
CA LEU A 49 1.62 -9.49 12.99
C LEU A 49 0.68 -8.64 12.11
N PRO A 50 0.08 -7.58 12.67
CA PRO A 50 -0.89 -6.75 11.94
C PRO A 50 -0.35 -6.07 10.66
N ASP A 51 0.96 -5.97 10.54
CA ASP A 51 1.65 -5.46 9.34
C ASP A 51 2.09 -6.56 8.36
N ARG A 52 1.60 -7.81 8.54
CA ARG A 52 1.91 -9.00 7.70
C ARG A 52 0.67 -9.76 7.25
N LEU A 53 -0.45 -9.11 7.14
CA LEU A 53 -1.71 -9.75 6.75
C LEU A 53 -1.83 -9.84 5.21
N ILE A 54 -1.04 -10.75 4.63
CA ILE A 54 -0.95 -10.96 3.18
C ILE A 54 -2.09 -11.84 2.69
N ASN A 55 -2.64 -11.53 1.50
CA ASN A 55 -3.78 -12.18 0.87
C ASN A 55 -5.09 -12.04 1.66
N ALA A 56 -5.32 -10.85 2.22
CA ALA A 56 -6.53 -10.53 2.97
C ALA A 56 -7.85 -10.73 2.18
N HIS A 57 -7.77 -10.79 0.84
CA HIS A 57 -8.88 -11.04 -0.07
C HIS A 57 -9.29 -12.52 -0.18
N LEU A 58 -8.47 -13.45 0.36
CA LEU A 58 -8.74 -14.90 0.31
C LEU A 58 -9.35 -15.36 1.65
N ASP A 59 -10.47 -16.04 1.58
CA ASP A 59 -11.17 -16.59 2.76
C ASP A 59 -10.73 -18.01 3.13
N GLY A 60 -9.92 -18.64 2.27
CA GLY A 60 -9.55 -20.05 2.39
C GLY A 60 -8.51 -20.41 3.46
N GLY A 61 -7.90 -19.43 4.13
CA GLY A 61 -6.88 -19.68 5.15
C GLY A 61 -5.60 -20.35 4.62
N LYS A 62 -4.87 -21.04 5.51
CA LYS A 62 -3.66 -21.80 5.13
C LYS A 62 -3.98 -22.88 4.09
N PRO A 63 -3.11 -23.12 3.07
CA PRO A 63 -1.75 -22.62 2.93
C PRO A 63 -1.59 -21.28 2.19
N TYR A 64 -2.66 -20.61 1.85
CA TYR A 64 -2.66 -19.43 0.97
C TYR A 64 -2.43 -18.08 1.68
N GLY A 65 -2.09 -18.10 2.96
CA GLY A 65 -1.84 -16.90 3.76
C GLY A 65 -2.68 -16.87 5.04
N ILE A 66 -3.43 -15.80 5.22
CA ILE A 66 -4.28 -15.57 6.38
C ILE A 66 -5.73 -16.03 6.12
N ARG A 67 -6.55 -16.04 7.18
CA ARG A 67 -8.01 -16.07 7.05
C ARG A 67 -8.47 -14.67 6.68
N GLY A 68 -8.67 -14.43 5.40
CA GLY A 68 -9.12 -13.15 4.88
C GLY A 68 -10.63 -13.00 4.88
N GLN A 69 -11.10 -11.93 4.26
CA GLN A 69 -12.51 -11.57 4.18
C GLN A 69 -12.90 -11.20 2.75
N ARG A 70 -14.07 -11.65 2.32
CA ARG A 70 -14.61 -11.39 0.99
C ARG A 70 -14.69 -9.90 0.64
N ALA A 71 -14.92 -9.03 1.63
CA ALA A 71 -14.99 -7.58 1.42
C ALA A 71 -13.71 -7.02 0.78
N PHE A 72 -12.53 -7.57 1.09
CA PHE A 72 -11.27 -7.13 0.47
C PHE A 72 -11.11 -7.64 -0.97
N TYR A 73 -11.70 -8.78 -1.29
CA TYR A 73 -11.76 -9.24 -2.67
C TYR A 73 -12.71 -8.36 -3.51
N ASP A 74 -13.86 -8.00 -2.94
CA ASP A 74 -14.82 -7.14 -3.61
C ASP A 74 -14.26 -5.73 -3.80
N LEU A 75 -13.52 -5.19 -2.83
CA LEU A 75 -12.77 -3.93 -2.96
C LEU A 75 -11.72 -4.01 -4.08
N ALA A 76 -10.90 -5.09 -4.13
CA ALA A 76 -9.89 -5.25 -5.18
C ALA A 76 -10.48 -5.33 -6.60
N ARG A 77 -11.77 -5.65 -6.72
CA ARG A 77 -12.52 -5.71 -7.97
C ARG A 77 -13.45 -4.51 -8.19
N ASP A 78 -13.40 -3.52 -7.32
CA ASP A 78 -14.20 -2.32 -7.51
C ASP A 78 -13.89 -1.69 -8.88
N PRO A 79 -14.91 -1.47 -9.72
CA PRO A 79 -14.70 -0.92 -11.06
C PRO A 79 -13.94 0.42 -11.04
N ARG A 80 -14.09 1.22 -9.99
CA ARG A 80 -13.39 2.50 -9.82
C ARG A 80 -11.89 2.28 -9.62
N ILE A 81 -11.51 1.25 -8.82
CA ILE A 81 -10.11 0.87 -8.59
C ILE A 81 -9.50 0.27 -9.85
N LEU A 82 -10.23 -0.62 -10.52
CA LEU A 82 -9.75 -1.24 -11.77
C LEU A 82 -9.56 -0.20 -12.88
N ASP A 83 -10.46 0.78 -13.01
CA ASP A 83 -10.33 1.88 -13.98
C ASP A 83 -9.06 2.71 -13.72
N MET A 84 -8.74 3.01 -12.46
CA MET A 84 -7.50 3.72 -12.11
C MET A 84 -6.26 2.89 -12.45
N ALA A 85 -6.26 1.60 -12.12
CA ALA A 85 -5.15 0.70 -12.43
C ALA A 85 -4.97 0.54 -13.95
N GLU A 86 -6.07 0.38 -14.70
CA GLU A 86 -6.06 0.30 -16.17
C GLU A 86 -5.49 1.57 -16.80
N ALA A 87 -5.83 2.74 -16.26
CA ALA A 87 -5.36 4.02 -16.79
C ALA A 87 -3.82 4.17 -16.75
N VAL A 88 -3.13 3.49 -15.83
CA VAL A 88 -1.66 3.56 -15.71
C VAL A 88 -0.94 2.31 -16.20
N MET A 89 -1.60 1.14 -16.22
CA MET A 89 -1.01 -0.15 -16.57
C MET A 89 -1.50 -0.72 -17.91
N GLY A 90 -2.64 -0.22 -18.41
CA GLY A 90 -3.34 -0.81 -19.54
C GLY A 90 -4.34 -1.91 -19.12
N PRO A 91 -5.11 -2.47 -20.10
CA PRO A 91 -6.34 -3.24 -19.81
C PRO A 91 -6.10 -4.68 -19.32
N ASN A 92 -4.90 -5.20 -19.42
CA ASN A 92 -4.60 -6.59 -19.06
C ASN A 92 -4.09 -6.68 -17.61
N LEU A 93 -5.01 -6.63 -16.65
CA LEU A 93 -4.71 -6.60 -15.23
C LEU A 93 -4.88 -7.97 -14.59
N VAL A 94 -3.98 -8.29 -13.68
CA VAL A 94 -4.04 -9.46 -12.79
C VAL A 94 -3.79 -9.00 -11.36
N LEU A 95 -4.66 -9.37 -10.43
CA LEU A 95 -4.42 -9.16 -9.01
C LEU A 95 -3.32 -10.12 -8.55
N LEU A 96 -2.14 -9.58 -8.24
CA LEU A 96 -1.01 -10.36 -7.78
C LEU A 96 -1.22 -10.85 -6.34
N PHE A 97 -1.52 -9.95 -5.43
CA PHE A 97 -1.89 -10.22 -4.04
C PHE A 97 -2.55 -8.97 -3.41
N SER A 98 -3.06 -9.11 -2.20
CA SER A 98 -3.44 -7.98 -1.35
C SER A 98 -2.71 -8.05 -0.01
N HIS A 99 -2.47 -6.90 0.60
CA HIS A 99 -1.77 -6.81 1.86
C HIS A 99 -2.44 -5.78 2.76
N LEU A 100 -3.08 -6.24 3.83
CA LEU A 100 -3.51 -5.36 4.91
C LEU A 100 -2.30 -5.00 5.76
N PHE A 101 -1.99 -3.73 5.78
CA PHE A 101 -0.87 -3.18 6.53
C PHE A 101 -1.39 -2.31 7.68
N CYS A 102 -1.47 -2.90 8.87
CA CYS A 102 -2.03 -2.23 10.04
C CYS A 102 -0.92 -1.86 11.03
N LYS A 103 -0.81 -0.59 11.35
CA LYS A 103 0.07 -0.05 12.39
C LYS A 103 -0.77 0.26 13.63
N PRO A 104 -0.66 -0.53 14.72
CA PRO A 104 -1.34 -0.23 15.99
C PRO A 104 -0.91 1.13 16.57
N ALA A 105 -1.73 1.68 17.46
CA ALA A 105 -1.39 2.89 18.23
C ALA A 105 -0.11 2.67 19.03
N PHE A 106 0.79 3.66 19.05
CA PHE A 106 2.08 3.63 19.73
C PHE A 106 2.93 2.38 19.44
N GLY A 107 2.73 1.77 18.32
CA GLY A 107 3.36 0.51 17.98
C GLY A 107 3.69 0.44 16.50
N ALA A 108 3.96 -0.77 16.09
CA ALA A 108 4.39 -1.14 14.77
C ALA A 108 5.85 -0.84 14.46
N ARG A 109 6.33 -1.67 13.57
CA ARG A 109 7.67 -1.56 13.01
C ARG A 109 7.69 -0.46 11.95
N ASP A 110 8.85 0.10 11.71
CA ASP A 110 9.05 0.91 10.52
C ASP A 110 9.02 0.01 9.26
N VAL A 111 8.73 0.62 8.13
CA VAL A 111 8.99 0.05 6.81
C VAL A 111 10.18 0.81 6.26
N PRO A 112 11.34 0.19 6.13
CA PRO A 112 12.54 0.86 5.67
C PRO A 112 12.38 1.30 4.21
N TRP A 113 13.25 2.19 3.74
CA TRP A 113 13.28 2.59 2.35
C TRP A 113 13.53 1.39 1.45
N HIS A 114 12.64 1.15 0.49
CA HIS A 114 12.72 0.04 -0.44
C HIS A 114 11.95 0.35 -1.73
N GLN A 115 12.13 -0.50 -2.71
CA GLN A 115 11.30 -0.63 -3.91
C GLN A 115 10.64 -2.01 -3.86
N ASP A 116 9.39 -2.13 -4.27
CA ASP A 116 8.66 -3.40 -4.23
C ASP A 116 9.23 -4.44 -5.21
N GLY A 117 9.72 -3.98 -6.35
CA GLY A 117 10.18 -4.85 -7.43
C GLY A 117 11.10 -5.98 -7.03
N PRO A 118 12.14 -5.75 -6.20
CA PRO A 118 13.04 -6.82 -5.73
C PRO A 118 12.39 -7.93 -4.89
N PHE A 119 11.18 -7.70 -4.39
CA PHE A 119 10.45 -8.69 -3.58
C PHE A 119 9.47 -9.54 -4.41
N TRP A 120 9.13 -9.12 -5.64
CA TRP A 120 8.05 -9.74 -6.41
C TRP A 120 8.57 -10.53 -7.60
N PRO A 121 8.22 -11.82 -7.70
CA PRO A 121 8.69 -12.70 -8.77
C PRO A 121 7.88 -12.52 -10.07
N VAL A 122 7.82 -11.31 -10.61
CA VAL A 122 7.05 -10.98 -11.82
C VAL A 122 7.96 -10.56 -12.97
N THR A 123 7.61 -10.94 -14.20
CA THR A 123 8.32 -10.55 -15.42
C THR A 123 7.29 -10.28 -16.53
N PRO A 124 7.29 -9.10 -17.19
CA PRO A 124 8.14 -7.95 -16.90
C PRO A 124 7.84 -7.37 -15.50
N LEU A 125 8.81 -6.60 -14.96
CA LEU A 125 8.67 -5.95 -13.67
C LEU A 125 7.78 -4.70 -13.81
N ALA A 126 6.50 -4.93 -14.06
CA ALA A 126 5.47 -3.92 -14.27
C ALA A 126 4.29 -4.19 -13.35
N SER A 127 4.07 -3.33 -12.39
CA SER A 127 2.95 -3.42 -11.45
C SER A 127 2.64 -2.05 -10.87
N VAL A 128 1.40 -1.87 -10.45
CA VAL A 128 0.92 -0.73 -9.67
C VAL A 128 0.36 -1.23 -8.35
N SER A 129 0.74 -0.61 -7.26
CA SER A 129 0.08 -0.78 -5.98
C SER A 129 -1.01 0.27 -5.83
N VAL A 130 -2.24 -0.16 -5.60
CA VAL A 130 -3.35 0.72 -5.20
C VAL A 130 -3.50 0.59 -3.69
N TRP A 131 -3.07 1.61 -2.97
CA TRP A 131 -3.10 1.61 -1.51
C TRP A 131 -4.34 2.37 -1.01
N VAL A 132 -5.27 1.65 -0.39
CA VAL A 132 -6.54 2.18 0.11
C VAL A 132 -6.42 2.47 1.59
N ALA A 133 -6.62 3.73 1.99
CA ALA A 133 -6.62 4.14 3.39
C ALA A 133 -7.93 3.68 4.07
N LEU A 134 -7.86 2.73 4.98
CA LEU A 134 -9.01 2.35 5.81
C LEU A 134 -9.20 3.32 6.98
N ASP A 135 -8.10 3.79 7.57
CA ASP A 135 -8.09 4.81 8.62
C ASP A 135 -7.51 6.13 8.08
N LEU A 136 -7.66 7.22 8.83
CA LEU A 136 -6.94 8.47 8.57
C LEU A 136 -5.41 8.21 8.57
N VAL A 137 -4.71 8.72 7.58
CA VAL A 137 -3.27 8.55 7.37
C VAL A 137 -2.58 9.91 7.41
N ASN A 138 -1.61 10.06 8.30
CA ASN A 138 -0.80 11.28 8.41
C ASN A 138 0.63 10.94 8.88
N ALA A 139 1.50 11.95 8.93
CA ALA A 139 2.90 11.77 9.32
C ALA A 139 3.05 11.15 10.73
N GLU A 140 2.17 11.52 11.70
CA GLU A 140 2.25 11.06 13.07
C GLU A 140 1.95 9.55 13.22
N ASN A 141 1.01 9.02 12.41
CA ASN A 141 0.61 7.62 12.47
C ASN A 141 1.36 6.72 11.48
N GLY A 142 2.44 7.21 10.90
CA GLY A 142 3.33 6.44 10.04
C GLY A 142 2.80 6.36 8.59
N ALA A 143 2.36 7.48 8.04
CA ALA A 143 2.07 7.59 6.61
C ALA A 143 3.24 7.12 5.75
N MET A 144 2.94 6.57 4.59
CA MET A 144 3.95 6.24 3.60
C MET A 144 4.63 7.53 3.11
N ARG A 145 5.95 7.44 2.90
CA ARG A 145 6.74 8.48 2.25
C ARG A 145 7.32 7.90 0.97
N VAL A 146 7.38 8.70 -0.06
CA VAL A 146 7.88 8.32 -1.38
C VAL A 146 8.95 9.30 -1.84
N ILE A 147 9.89 8.83 -2.68
CA ILE A 147 10.84 9.70 -3.39
C ILE A 147 10.33 9.86 -4.83
N PRO A 148 9.75 11.02 -5.19
CA PRO A 148 9.21 11.23 -6.54
C PRO A 148 10.25 11.00 -7.64
N GLY A 149 9.85 10.31 -8.72
CA GLY A 149 10.70 10.03 -9.87
C GLY A 149 11.71 8.88 -9.67
N SER A 150 11.82 8.32 -8.48
CA SER A 150 12.78 7.23 -8.18
C SER A 150 12.47 5.91 -8.89
N HIS A 151 11.23 5.72 -9.38
CA HIS A 151 10.79 4.52 -10.08
C HIS A 151 11.51 4.27 -11.43
N HIS A 152 12.17 5.28 -11.96
CA HIS A 152 12.94 5.13 -13.19
C HIS A 152 14.26 4.38 -13.00
N ASN A 153 14.75 4.21 -11.77
CA ASN A 153 16.03 3.58 -11.47
C ASN A 153 15.91 2.64 -10.26
N TYR A 154 16.31 1.38 -10.44
CA TYR A 154 16.39 0.45 -9.32
C TYR A 154 17.65 0.68 -8.50
N GLN A 155 17.47 0.76 -7.19
CA GLN A 155 18.52 0.90 -6.20
C GLN A 155 18.95 -0.47 -5.66
N PRO A 156 20.23 -0.66 -5.31
CA PRO A 156 20.65 -1.86 -4.60
C PRO A 156 19.94 -2.01 -3.25
N HIS A 157 19.51 -3.25 -2.94
CA HIS A 157 18.91 -3.57 -1.65
C HIS A 157 19.84 -4.54 -0.91
N HIS A 158 20.06 -4.34 0.37
CA HIS A 158 20.79 -5.24 1.25
C HIS A 158 19.88 -5.90 2.29
N LEU A 159 20.32 -7.04 2.82
CA LEU A 159 19.59 -7.76 3.85
C LEU A 159 19.69 -7.01 5.19
N VAL A 160 18.57 -6.97 5.91
CA VAL A 160 18.45 -6.38 7.23
C VAL A 160 18.03 -7.44 8.23
N ASP A 161 18.77 -7.56 9.31
CA ASP A 161 18.44 -8.44 10.43
C ASP A 161 18.13 -7.59 11.67
N ARG A 162 16.98 -6.94 11.66
CA ARG A 162 16.49 -6.19 12.82
C ARG A 162 14.99 -6.44 13.03
N THR A 163 14.62 -6.62 14.29
CA THR A 163 13.26 -7.03 14.68
C THR A 163 12.23 -5.90 14.60
N ASP A 164 12.68 -4.66 14.59
CA ASP A 164 11.86 -3.45 14.50
C ASP A 164 11.52 -3.04 13.04
N SER A 165 12.06 -3.76 12.05
CA SER A 165 11.75 -3.58 10.64
C SER A 165 10.63 -4.53 10.18
N ALA A 166 9.70 -4.00 9.36
CA ALA A 166 8.66 -4.82 8.72
C ALA A 166 9.20 -5.66 7.54
N LEU A 167 10.31 -5.23 6.94
CA LEU A 167 10.97 -5.91 5.81
C LEU A 167 12.34 -6.42 6.20
N ASN A 168 12.83 -7.40 5.44
CA ASN A 168 14.16 -8.00 5.60
C ASN A 168 15.19 -7.49 4.58
N ARG A 169 14.83 -6.47 3.80
CA ARG A 169 15.71 -5.78 2.84
C ARG A 169 15.40 -4.31 2.85
N GLU A 170 16.42 -3.50 2.66
CA GLU A 170 16.31 -2.04 2.56
C GLU A 170 17.34 -1.47 1.58
N ILE A 171 17.09 -0.26 1.12
CA ILE A 171 18.06 0.60 0.44
C ILE A 171 18.88 1.30 1.53
N ASP A 172 20.18 1.49 1.32
CA ASP A 172 21.01 2.20 2.27
C ASP A 172 20.49 3.63 2.46
N ALA A 173 20.35 4.03 3.72
CA ALA A 173 19.83 5.37 4.05
C ALA A 173 20.71 6.49 3.49
N ASP A 174 22.01 6.24 3.31
CA ASP A 174 22.95 7.20 2.73
C ASP A 174 22.71 7.43 1.23
N ASP A 175 22.04 6.48 0.56
CA ASP A 175 21.64 6.60 -0.85
C ASP A 175 20.30 7.35 -1.04
N ILE A 176 19.62 7.70 0.06
CA ILE A 176 18.32 8.36 0.05
C ILE A 176 18.43 9.81 0.54
N ASN A 177 18.07 10.74 -0.30
CA ASN A 177 17.89 12.12 0.15
C ASN A 177 16.50 12.29 0.79
N ASP A 178 16.42 12.15 2.10
CA ASP A 178 15.17 12.22 2.87
C ASP A 178 14.43 13.58 2.71
N ARG A 179 15.13 14.64 2.27
CA ARG A 179 14.53 15.96 2.02
C ARG A 179 13.64 15.98 0.78
N ASP A 180 13.86 15.05 -0.16
CA ASP A 180 13.09 14.94 -1.39
C ASP A 180 11.81 14.10 -1.17
N ALA A 181 11.67 13.49 0.02
CA ALA A 181 10.55 12.63 0.33
C ALA A 181 9.25 13.39 0.52
N VAL A 182 8.20 12.90 -0.12
CA VAL A 182 6.83 13.38 0.02
C VAL A 182 6.04 12.43 0.90
N THR A 183 5.33 12.97 1.88
CA THR A 183 4.44 12.19 2.75
C THR A 183 3.07 12.04 2.09
N ILE A 184 2.58 10.81 2.00
CA ILE A 184 1.28 10.46 1.44
C ILE A 184 0.24 10.50 2.56
N GLU A 185 -0.38 11.65 2.75
CA GLU A 185 -1.47 11.82 3.72
C GLU A 185 -2.82 11.62 3.04
N LEU A 186 -3.68 10.79 3.66
CA LEU A 186 -4.97 10.41 3.10
C LEU A 186 -6.05 10.45 4.18
N ALA A 187 -7.22 10.96 3.85
CA ALA A 187 -8.42 10.69 4.64
C ALA A 187 -8.82 9.21 4.50
N ALA A 188 -9.53 8.68 5.48
CA ALA A 188 -10.10 7.35 5.37
C ALA A 188 -10.98 7.26 4.10
N GLY A 189 -10.82 6.18 3.34
CA GLY A 189 -11.51 5.96 2.07
C GLY A 189 -10.83 6.54 0.83
N GLN A 190 -9.78 7.35 0.99
CA GLN A 190 -8.96 7.77 -0.14
C GLN A 190 -7.95 6.70 -0.54
N VAL A 191 -7.37 6.87 -1.72
CA VAL A 191 -6.35 5.95 -2.25
C VAL A 191 -5.13 6.70 -2.75
N SER A 192 -4.00 6.00 -2.79
CA SER A 192 -2.84 6.38 -3.61
C SER A 192 -2.47 5.24 -4.54
N LEU A 193 -2.00 5.58 -5.73
CA LEU A 193 -1.37 4.62 -6.64
C LEU A 193 0.12 4.88 -6.63
N HIS A 194 0.92 3.81 -6.62
CA HIS A 194 2.37 3.93 -6.74
C HIS A 194 2.97 2.79 -7.56
N ASP A 195 4.03 3.14 -8.28
CA ASP A 195 4.76 2.23 -9.14
C ASP A 195 5.60 1.24 -8.32
N ILE A 196 5.75 0.01 -8.82
CA ILE A 196 6.57 -1.04 -8.21
C ILE A 196 8.04 -0.63 -7.98
N GLY A 197 8.52 0.32 -8.78
CA GLY A 197 9.88 0.85 -8.74
C GLY A 197 10.06 2.09 -7.87
N ILE A 198 9.00 2.65 -7.29
CA ILE A 198 9.15 3.86 -6.47
C ILE A 198 9.84 3.52 -5.14
N VAL A 199 10.82 4.34 -4.75
CA VAL A 199 11.43 4.25 -3.43
C VAL A 199 10.46 4.79 -2.41
N HIS A 200 10.09 3.95 -1.44
CA HIS A 200 9.15 4.33 -0.40
C HIS A 200 9.46 3.65 0.93
N GLY A 201 8.86 4.18 1.97
CA GLY A 201 9.01 3.67 3.33
C GLY A 201 8.02 4.33 4.28
N SER A 202 8.00 3.94 5.54
CA SER A 202 7.16 4.60 6.54
C SER A 202 7.69 4.42 7.96
N ALA A 203 7.67 5.48 8.76
CA ALA A 203 8.02 5.42 10.17
C ALA A 203 7.03 4.57 10.99
N ALA A 204 7.41 4.19 12.20
CA ALA A 204 6.50 3.61 13.18
C ALA A 204 5.34 4.56 13.50
N ASN A 205 4.21 4.00 13.93
CA ASN A 205 3.07 4.80 14.40
C ASN A 205 3.35 5.33 15.82
N ARG A 206 3.41 6.65 15.97
CA ARG A 206 3.62 7.35 17.25
C ARG A 206 2.34 7.95 17.82
N SER A 207 1.22 7.78 17.13
CA SER A 207 -0.07 8.34 17.50
C SER A 207 -0.88 7.41 18.41
N VAL A 208 -1.93 7.97 19.02
CA VAL A 208 -2.92 7.22 19.83
C VAL A 208 -3.90 6.41 18.99
N ARG A 209 -3.81 6.47 17.67
CA ARG A 209 -4.76 5.84 16.75
C ARG A 209 -4.08 4.80 15.88
N ARG A 210 -4.78 3.71 15.60
CA ARG A 210 -4.41 2.75 14.57
C ARG A 210 -4.32 3.44 13.19
N ARG A 211 -3.46 2.91 12.32
CA ARG A 211 -3.42 3.25 10.90
C ARG A 211 -3.44 1.96 10.07
N ALA A 212 -4.53 1.69 9.39
CA ALA A 212 -4.70 0.54 8.52
C ALA A 212 -4.92 0.97 7.07
N GLY A 213 -4.37 0.20 6.15
CA GLY A 213 -4.58 0.31 4.70
C GLY A 213 -4.49 -1.05 4.03
N LEU A 214 -5.07 -1.17 2.85
CA LEU A 214 -5.04 -2.35 1.98
C LEU A 214 -4.29 -2.00 0.72
#